data_ea3528b1af342eef9b6473644bb27b12
#
_entry.id   ea3528b1af342eef9b6473644bb27b12
#
_cell.length_a   1.000
_cell.length_b   1.000
_cell.length_c   1.000
_cell.angle_alpha   90.00
_cell.angle_beta   90.00
_cell.angle_gamma   90.00
#
_symmetry.space_group_name_H-M   'P 1'
#
loop_
_entity.id
_entity.type
_entity.pdbx_description
1 polymer ?
#
loop_
_entity_poly.entity_id
_entity_poly.type
_entity_poly.pdbx_seq_one_letter_code
_entity_poly.pdbx_strand_id
1 'polypeptide(L)'
;MNQAALHQFIQLFTLEDQAATQRVSERLALVLQDPAAYLEQYEEELEERGIVAPVPPQELRDVALIVALLGEDLAWESDWKDTASDIAEGINDILARQNRSQTLQPQALMVRREPGPEQLDTVQDALETLGLALVLFTLDSDSYPLGVVAEEQVEQTRGLAKKLGFELVVY
;
A
#
# COMPACT_ATOMS: atom_id res chain seq x y z
N MET A 1 -3.04 -18.73 10.93
CA MET A 1 -3.38 -17.60 10.03
C MET A 1 -4.69 -17.88 9.31
N ASN A 2 -5.50 -16.87 9.12
CA ASN A 2 -6.79 -17.00 8.44
C ASN A 2 -6.63 -16.64 6.95
N GLN A 3 -6.59 -17.66 6.08
CA GLN A 3 -6.42 -17.45 4.64
C GLN A 3 -7.60 -16.71 4.00
N ALA A 4 -8.81 -16.90 4.50
CA ALA A 4 -9.97 -16.18 4.01
C ALA A 4 -9.86 -14.67 4.31
N ALA A 5 -9.40 -14.33 5.51
CA ALA A 5 -9.19 -12.93 5.89
C ALA A 5 -8.08 -12.28 5.05
N LEU A 6 -7.00 -13.02 4.79
CA LEU A 6 -5.90 -12.55 3.93
C LEU A 6 -6.41 -12.26 2.52
N HIS A 7 -7.15 -13.19 1.95
CA HIS A 7 -7.72 -13.04 0.61
C HIS A 7 -8.65 -11.82 0.53
N GLN A 8 -9.53 -11.66 1.51
CA GLN A 8 -10.42 -10.50 1.59
C GLN A 8 -9.66 -9.19 1.69
N PHE A 9 -8.61 -9.16 2.52
CA PHE A 9 -7.78 -7.96 2.69
C PHE A 9 -7.11 -7.56 1.36
N ILE A 10 -6.52 -8.53 0.67
CA ILE A 10 -5.84 -8.28 -0.60
C ILE A 10 -6.81 -7.82 -1.67
N GLN A 11 -8.01 -8.38 -1.72
CA GLN A 11 -9.04 -7.98 -2.68
C GLN A 11 -9.45 -6.50 -2.55
N LEU A 12 -9.28 -5.89 -1.39
CA LEU A 12 -9.55 -4.46 -1.21
C LEU A 12 -8.65 -3.60 -2.14
N PHE A 13 -7.48 -4.12 -2.50
CA PHE A 13 -6.50 -3.44 -3.38
C PHE A 13 -6.54 -3.95 -4.80
N THR A 14 -6.71 -5.25 -5.01
CA THR A 14 -6.69 -5.88 -6.34
C THR A 14 -8.04 -5.81 -7.06
N LEU A 15 -9.12 -5.64 -6.29
CA LEU A 15 -10.49 -5.66 -6.75
C LEU A 15 -10.82 -7.00 -7.44
N GLU A 16 -11.12 -6.99 -8.74
CA GLU A 16 -11.54 -8.19 -9.48
C GLU A 16 -10.39 -8.95 -10.14
N ASP A 17 -9.15 -8.49 -9.98
CA ASP A 17 -7.99 -9.15 -10.56
C ASP A 17 -7.62 -10.40 -9.75
N GLN A 18 -8.15 -11.54 -10.17
CA GLN A 18 -7.94 -12.83 -9.49
C GLN A 18 -6.48 -13.28 -9.55
N ALA A 19 -5.79 -13.04 -10.65
CA ALA A 19 -4.39 -13.43 -10.80
C ALA A 19 -3.49 -12.64 -9.85
N ALA A 20 -3.69 -11.32 -9.75
CA ALA A 20 -2.94 -10.48 -8.81
C ALA A 20 -3.26 -10.88 -7.37
N THR A 21 -4.53 -11.13 -7.05
CA THR A 21 -4.94 -11.58 -5.72
C THR A 21 -4.21 -12.87 -5.34
N GLN A 22 -4.11 -13.82 -6.25
CA GLN A 22 -3.43 -15.09 -6.01
C GLN A 22 -1.93 -14.88 -5.75
N ARG A 23 -1.25 -14.11 -6.60
CA ARG A 23 0.19 -13.85 -6.45
C ARG A 23 0.52 -13.18 -5.13
N VAL A 24 -0.22 -12.13 -4.78
CA VAL A 24 -0.01 -11.39 -3.53
C VAL A 24 -0.35 -12.28 -2.33
N SER A 25 -1.44 -13.04 -2.39
CA SER A 25 -1.85 -13.93 -1.31
C SER A 25 -0.81 -15.00 -1.01
N GLU A 26 -0.24 -15.62 -2.04
CA GLU A 26 0.80 -16.64 -1.87
C GLU A 26 2.04 -16.07 -1.18
N ARG A 27 2.47 -14.90 -1.61
CA ARG A 27 3.63 -14.23 -1.05
C ARG A 27 3.41 -13.84 0.42
N LEU A 28 2.26 -13.25 0.74
CA LEU A 28 1.95 -12.83 2.11
C LEU A 28 1.64 -14.00 3.01
N ALA A 29 1.04 -15.07 2.50
CA ALA A 29 0.84 -16.30 3.29
C ALA A 29 2.20 -16.85 3.75
N LEU A 30 3.21 -16.80 2.92
CA LEU A 30 4.56 -17.26 3.28
C LEU A 30 5.12 -16.45 4.45
N VAL A 31 5.09 -15.12 4.38
CA VAL A 31 5.64 -14.28 5.46
C VAL A 31 4.87 -14.44 6.78
N LEU A 32 3.57 -14.70 6.70
CA LEU A 32 2.73 -14.89 7.88
C LEU A 32 2.90 -16.27 8.52
N GLN A 33 3.11 -17.30 7.71
CA GLN A 33 3.22 -18.69 8.18
C GLN A 33 4.66 -19.11 8.49
N ASP A 34 5.61 -18.66 7.69
CA ASP A 34 7.02 -19.05 7.82
C ASP A 34 7.93 -17.87 7.47
N PRO A 35 8.11 -16.93 8.42
CA PRO A 35 8.96 -15.76 8.19
C PRO A 35 10.40 -16.10 7.79
N ALA A 36 10.96 -17.19 8.33
CA ALA A 36 12.32 -17.61 8.02
C ALA A 36 12.44 -18.04 6.55
N ALA A 37 11.47 -18.78 6.05
CA ALA A 37 11.43 -19.18 4.64
C ALA A 37 11.25 -17.97 3.73
N TYR A 38 10.45 -16.99 4.15
CA TYR A 38 10.29 -15.75 3.40
C TYR A 38 11.62 -14.99 3.29
N LEU A 39 12.33 -14.84 4.41
CA LEU A 39 13.65 -14.18 4.42
C LEU A 39 14.62 -14.86 3.46
N GLU A 40 14.67 -16.18 3.47
CA GLU A 40 15.55 -16.95 2.59
C GLU A 40 15.18 -16.76 1.12
N GLN A 41 13.91 -16.86 0.80
CA GLN A 41 13.44 -16.80 -0.59
C GLN A 41 13.57 -15.39 -1.19
N TYR A 42 13.37 -14.34 -0.41
CA TYR A 42 13.35 -12.95 -0.87
C TYR A 42 14.56 -12.13 -0.37
N GLU A 43 15.65 -12.79 0.02
CA GLU A 43 16.84 -12.15 0.57
C GLU A 43 17.40 -11.06 -0.34
N GLU A 44 17.57 -11.36 -1.63
CA GLU A 44 18.12 -10.39 -2.59
C GLU A 44 17.24 -9.15 -2.71
N GLU A 45 15.93 -9.34 -2.81
CA GLU A 45 14.99 -8.25 -2.93
C GLU A 45 14.98 -7.35 -1.70
N LEU A 46 15.08 -7.96 -0.51
CA LEU A 46 15.16 -7.23 0.75
C LEU A 46 16.48 -6.44 0.85
N GLU A 47 17.59 -7.05 0.45
CA GLU A 47 18.89 -6.38 0.46
C GLU A 47 18.94 -5.19 -0.49
N GLU A 48 18.30 -5.28 -1.65
CA GLU A 48 18.17 -4.16 -2.59
C GLU A 48 17.44 -2.96 -1.96
N ARG A 49 16.57 -3.21 -0.99
CA ARG A 49 15.87 -2.16 -0.24
C ARG A 49 16.62 -1.74 1.04
N GLY A 50 17.82 -2.26 1.26
CA GLY A 50 18.61 -1.96 2.45
C GLY A 50 18.17 -2.71 3.70
N ILE A 51 17.38 -3.76 3.55
CA ILE A 51 16.87 -4.56 4.67
C ILE A 51 17.71 -5.82 4.82
N VAL A 52 18.41 -5.93 5.95
CA VAL A 52 19.35 -7.02 6.23
C VAL A 52 18.93 -7.71 7.53
N ALA A 53 18.98 -9.05 7.55
CA ALA A 53 18.69 -9.81 8.76
C ALA A 53 19.66 -9.45 9.91
N PRO A 54 19.23 -9.44 11.19
CA PRO A 54 17.89 -9.80 11.65
C PRO A 54 16.85 -8.71 11.38
N VAL A 55 15.64 -9.11 10.96
CA VAL A 55 14.55 -8.18 10.69
C VAL A 55 13.44 -8.42 11.72
N PRO A 56 12.96 -7.40 12.43
CA PRO A 56 11.84 -7.57 13.35
C PRO A 56 10.61 -8.14 12.62
N PRO A 57 9.87 -9.07 13.24
CA PRO A 57 8.73 -9.72 12.57
C PRO A 57 7.69 -8.74 12.03
N GLN A 58 7.40 -7.68 12.75
CA GLN A 58 6.43 -6.67 12.30
C GLN A 58 6.93 -5.95 11.04
N GLU A 59 8.19 -5.51 11.05
CA GLU A 59 8.80 -4.85 9.91
C GLU A 59 8.81 -5.76 8.68
N LEU A 60 9.13 -7.04 8.86
CA LEU A 60 9.15 -8.00 7.77
C LEU A 60 7.76 -8.16 7.13
N ARG A 61 6.71 -8.28 7.95
CA ARG A 61 5.34 -8.36 7.44
C ARG A 61 4.94 -7.12 6.65
N ASP A 62 5.23 -5.95 7.20
CA ASP A 62 4.86 -4.68 6.58
C ASP A 62 5.61 -4.46 5.27
N VAL A 63 6.90 -4.76 5.24
CA VAL A 63 7.70 -4.68 4.01
C VAL A 63 7.20 -5.67 2.96
N ALA A 64 6.87 -6.90 3.37
CA ALA A 64 6.35 -7.91 2.45
C ALA A 64 5.06 -7.43 1.77
N LEU A 65 4.17 -6.81 2.53
CA LEU A 65 2.93 -6.24 1.98
C LEU A 65 3.22 -5.12 0.97
N ILE A 66 4.07 -4.18 1.35
CA ILE A 66 4.44 -3.05 0.50
C ILE A 66 5.05 -3.53 -0.82
N VAL A 67 6.03 -4.41 -0.74
CA VAL A 67 6.76 -4.90 -1.92
C VAL A 67 5.85 -5.72 -2.83
N ALA A 68 4.96 -6.54 -2.26
CA ALA A 68 4.00 -7.32 -3.04
C ALA A 68 3.06 -6.40 -3.83
N LEU A 69 2.55 -5.35 -3.19
CA LEU A 69 1.65 -4.39 -3.86
C LEU A 69 2.39 -3.52 -4.89
N LEU A 70 3.62 -3.11 -4.60
CA LEU A 70 4.45 -2.38 -5.55
C LEU A 70 4.71 -3.21 -6.82
N GLY A 71 4.98 -4.51 -6.65
CA GLY A 71 5.21 -5.41 -7.78
C GLY A 71 3.99 -5.59 -8.69
N GLU A 72 2.80 -5.30 -8.19
CA GLU A 72 1.55 -5.35 -8.95
C GLU A 72 1.06 -3.96 -9.40
N ASP A 73 1.85 -2.91 -9.18
CA ASP A 73 1.46 -1.51 -9.45
C ASP A 73 0.21 -1.07 -8.68
N LEU A 74 -0.02 -1.68 -7.53
CA LEU A 74 -1.15 -1.38 -6.63
C LEU A 74 -0.76 -0.49 -5.46
N ALA A 75 0.52 -0.15 -5.37
CA ALA A 75 1.05 0.81 -4.42
C ALA A 75 2.06 1.71 -5.12
N TRP A 76 2.31 2.85 -4.55
CA TRP A 76 3.27 3.83 -5.06
C TRP A 76 4.06 4.43 -3.91
N GLU A 77 5.38 4.45 -4.00
CA GLU A 77 6.23 5.07 -2.99
C GLU A 77 6.44 6.54 -3.31
N SER A 78 5.92 7.40 -2.46
CA SER A 78 6.13 8.84 -2.54
C SER A 78 7.40 9.21 -1.78
N ASP A 79 8.25 10.07 -2.37
CA ASP A 79 9.35 10.70 -1.64
C ASP A 79 8.76 11.74 -0.68
N TRP A 80 9.38 11.94 0.49
CA TRP A 80 8.88 12.91 1.47
C TRP A 80 8.84 14.35 0.90
N LYS A 81 9.58 14.62 -0.17
CA LYS A 81 9.62 15.93 -0.84
C LYS A 81 8.55 16.08 -1.91
N ASP A 82 7.84 15.01 -2.25
CA ASP A 82 6.83 15.08 -3.30
C ASP A 82 5.68 16.01 -2.92
N THR A 83 5.19 16.72 -3.91
CA THR A 83 4.00 17.57 -3.75
C THR A 83 2.73 16.73 -3.90
N ALA A 84 1.60 17.29 -3.49
CA ALA A 84 0.31 16.63 -3.71
C ALA A 84 0.07 16.36 -5.20
N SER A 85 0.56 17.22 -6.10
CA SER A 85 0.48 17.01 -7.54
C SER A 85 1.26 15.77 -7.99
N ASP A 86 2.49 15.60 -7.50
CA ASP A 86 3.32 14.42 -7.79
C ASP A 86 2.66 13.15 -7.27
N ILE A 87 2.16 13.20 -6.05
CA ILE A 87 1.47 12.07 -5.41
C ILE A 87 0.23 11.71 -6.22
N ALA A 88 -0.54 12.70 -6.68
CA ALA A 88 -1.74 12.46 -7.48
C ALA A 88 -1.43 11.71 -8.78
N GLU A 89 -0.31 12.00 -9.42
CA GLU A 89 0.12 11.26 -10.60
C GLU A 89 0.37 9.78 -10.28
N GLY A 90 1.08 9.51 -9.18
CA GLY A 90 1.31 8.13 -8.71
C GLY A 90 0.02 7.41 -8.34
N ILE A 91 -0.89 8.11 -7.66
CA ILE A 91 -2.20 7.56 -7.29
C ILE A 91 -3.03 7.24 -8.55
N ASN A 92 -2.96 8.08 -9.58
CA ASN A 92 -3.67 7.81 -10.84
C ASN A 92 -3.19 6.51 -11.50
N ASP A 93 -1.91 6.16 -11.37
CA ASP A 93 -1.40 4.88 -11.86
C ASP A 93 -2.05 3.72 -11.10
N ILE A 94 -2.22 3.85 -9.78
CA ILE A 94 -2.93 2.85 -8.98
C ILE A 94 -4.39 2.73 -9.43
N LEU A 95 -5.08 3.85 -9.61
CA LEU A 95 -6.49 3.85 -10.03
C LEU A 95 -6.66 3.19 -11.40
N ALA A 96 -5.76 3.45 -12.33
CA ALA A 96 -5.74 2.80 -13.63
C ALA A 96 -5.53 1.30 -13.51
N ARG A 97 -4.60 0.89 -12.66
CA ARG A 97 -4.32 -0.53 -12.39
C ARG A 97 -5.53 -1.25 -11.79
N GLN A 98 -6.29 -0.56 -10.96
CA GLN A 98 -7.52 -1.08 -10.36
C GLN A 98 -8.72 -1.03 -11.32
N ASN A 99 -8.51 -0.58 -12.56
CA ASN A 99 -9.57 -0.40 -13.57
C ASN A 99 -10.67 0.56 -13.11
N ARG A 100 -10.32 1.55 -12.30
CA ARG A 100 -11.25 2.60 -11.90
C ARG A 100 -11.32 3.66 -13.00
N SER A 101 -12.53 4.18 -13.23
CA SER A 101 -12.72 5.26 -14.20
C SER A 101 -12.38 6.64 -13.63
N GLN A 102 -12.26 6.73 -12.31
CA GLN A 102 -11.97 7.99 -11.62
C GLN A 102 -10.48 8.33 -11.73
N THR A 103 -10.18 9.62 -11.80
CA THR A 103 -8.81 10.12 -11.76
C THR A 103 -8.75 11.40 -10.93
N LEU A 104 -7.58 11.65 -10.32
CA LEU A 104 -7.28 12.93 -9.69
C LEU A 104 -6.79 13.91 -10.75
N GLN A 105 -6.95 15.21 -10.47
CA GLN A 105 -6.45 16.28 -11.31
C GLN A 105 -5.19 16.88 -10.68
N PRO A 106 -3.99 16.46 -11.09
CA PRO A 106 -2.75 16.89 -10.41
C PRO A 106 -2.60 18.41 -10.35
N GLN A 107 -2.97 19.13 -11.41
CA GLN A 107 -2.85 20.60 -11.45
C GLN A 107 -3.73 21.28 -10.38
N ALA A 108 -4.86 20.68 -10.03
CA ALA A 108 -5.75 21.23 -9.00
C ALA A 108 -5.15 21.10 -7.59
N LEU A 109 -4.14 20.26 -7.41
CA LEU A 109 -3.51 19.99 -6.12
C LEU A 109 -2.19 20.72 -5.93
N MET A 110 -1.81 21.61 -6.84
CA MET A 110 -0.55 22.37 -6.79
C MET A 110 -0.57 23.58 -5.83
N VAL A 111 -1.54 23.65 -4.95
CA VAL A 111 -1.74 24.82 -4.06
C VAL A 111 -0.84 24.79 -2.84
N ARG A 112 -0.34 23.65 -2.42
CA ARG A 112 0.55 23.51 -1.28
C ARG A 112 1.99 23.41 -1.76
N ARG A 113 2.89 24.09 -1.05
CA ARG A 113 4.31 24.20 -1.44
C ARG A 113 5.26 23.54 -0.47
N GLU A 114 4.83 23.32 0.77
CA GLU A 114 5.67 22.71 1.78
C GLU A 114 5.57 21.18 1.72
N PRO A 115 6.71 20.45 1.67
CA PRO A 115 6.70 19.01 1.69
C PRO A 115 6.28 18.49 3.07
N GLY A 116 5.85 17.23 3.11
CA GLY A 116 5.52 16.55 4.35
C GLY A 116 4.12 15.95 4.36
N PRO A 117 3.65 15.50 5.54
CA PRO A 117 2.37 14.80 5.69
C PRO A 117 1.15 15.58 5.23
N GLU A 118 1.22 16.91 5.24
CA GLU A 118 0.10 17.76 4.77
C GLU A 118 -0.23 17.53 3.29
N GLN A 119 0.75 17.11 2.50
CA GLN A 119 0.52 16.76 1.10
C GLN A 119 -0.39 15.54 0.99
N LEU A 120 -0.26 14.59 1.91
CA LEU A 120 -1.12 13.41 1.97
C LEU A 120 -2.55 13.77 2.30
N ASP A 121 -2.75 14.72 3.23
CA ASP A 121 -4.10 15.21 3.57
C ASP A 121 -4.78 15.85 2.36
N THR A 122 -4.02 16.62 1.59
CA THR A 122 -4.52 17.25 0.37
C THR A 122 -4.97 16.21 -0.67
N VAL A 123 -4.18 15.14 -0.84
CA VAL A 123 -4.54 14.04 -1.74
C VAL A 123 -5.77 13.28 -1.22
N GLN A 124 -5.83 13.03 0.09
CA GLN A 124 -6.99 12.38 0.70
C GLN A 124 -8.28 13.19 0.48
N ASP A 125 -8.22 14.49 0.68
CA ASP A 125 -9.40 15.35 0.46
C ASP A 125 -9.91 15.19 -0.98
N ALA A 126 -9.01 15.12 -1.95
CA ALA A 126 -9.37 14.91 -3.35
C ALA A 126 -9.93 13.52 -3.61
N LEU A 127 -9.35 12.48 -3.00
CA LEU A 127 -9.85 11.09 -3.12
C LEU A 127 -11.24 10.94 -2.51
N GLU A 128 -11.50 11.61 -1.40
CA GLU A 128 -12.79 11.57 -0.73
C GLU A 128 -13.93 11.99 -1.66
N THR A 129 -13.69 12.99 -2.52
CA THR A 129 -14.69 13.41 -3.50
C THR A 129 -15.01 12.33 -4.53
N LEU A 130 -14.12 11.35 -4.70
CA LEU A 130 -14.28 10.22 -5.61
C LEU A 130 -14.82 8.96 -4.91
N GLY A 131 -15.11 9.04 -3.59
CA GLY A 131 -15.52 7.87 -2.81
C GLY A 131 -14.36 6.91 -2.52
N LEU A 132 -13.15 7.42 -2.47
CA LEU A 132 -11.93 6.65 -2.26
C LEU A 132 -11.18 7.13 -1.01
N ALA A 133 -10.33 6.28 -0.46
CA ALA A 133 -9.51 6.59 0.70
C ALA A 133 -8.05 6.22 0.47
N LEU A 134 -7.15 7.08 0.92
CA LEU A 134 -5.72 6.86 0.87
C LEU A 134 -5.30 5.92 1.99
N VAL A 135 -4.43 4.98 1.66
CA VAL A 135 -3.79 4.08 2.63
C VAL A 135 -2.31 4.41 2.68
N LEU A 136 -1.80 4.66 3.88
CA LEU A 136 -0.38 4.83 4.14
C LEU A 136 0.13 3.58 4.84
N PHE A 137 1.01 2.84 4.18
CA PHE A 137 1.67 1.67 4.76
C PHE A 137 2.84 2.12 5.64
N THR A 138 3.07 1.40 6.72
CA THR A 138 4.14 1.73 7.65
C THR A 138 5.48 1.22 7.14
N LEU A 139 6.42 2.15 6.98
CA LEU A 139 7.79 1.84 6.59
C LEU A 139 8.72 2.85 7.27
N ASP A 140 9.76 2.35 7.93
CA ASP A 140 10.76 3.21 8.56
C ASP A 140 11.75 3.72 7.50
N SER A 141 11.32 4.73 6.76
CA SER A 141 12.13 5.36 5.71
C SER A 141 11.62 6.78 5.42
N ASP A 142 12.32 7.49 4.55
CA ASP A 142 11.94 8.84 4.10
C ASP A 142 10.87 8.82 3.01
N SER A 143 10.31 7.66 2.71
CA SER A 143 9.24 7.54 1.71
C SER A 143 7.90 7.21 2.35
N TYR A 144 6.84 7.49 1.60
CA TYR A 144 5.47 7.16 1.99
C TYR A 144 4.91 6.14 0.99
N PRO A 145 4.89 4.84 1.37
CA PRO A 145 4.23 3.84 0.52
C PRO A 145 2.71 4.02 0.61
N LEU A 146 2.07 4.21 -0.51
CA LEU A 146 0.65 4.56 -0.59
C LEU A 146 -0.15 3.55 -1.39
N GLY A 147 -1.40 3.35 -0.97
CA GLY A 147 -2.38 2.55 -1.70
C GLY A 147 -3.74 3.23 -1.66
N VAL A 148 -4.72 2.63 -2.31
CA VAL A 148 -6.08 3.16 -2.40
C VAL A 148 -7.10 2.05 -2.16
N VAL A 149 -8.10 2.34 -1.33
CA VAL A 149 -9.27 1.48 -1.12
C VAL A 149 -10.54 2.31 -1.29
N ALA A 150 -11.68 1.66 -1.46
CA ALA A 150 -12.97 2.35 -1.46
C ALA A 150 -13.26 2.93 -0.08
N GLU A 151 -13.81 4.13 -0.03
CA GLU A 151 -14.15 4.80 1.23
C GLU A 151 -15.09 3.95 2.09
N GLU A 152 -16.07 3.32 1.48
CA GLU A 152 -17.02 2.43 2.17
C GLU A 152 -16.38 1.21 2.81
N GLN A 153 -15.13 0.89 2.44
CA GLN A 153 -14.39 -0.27 2.92
C GLN A 153 -13.28 0.09 3.93
N VAL A 154 -13.22 1.35 4.36
CA VAL A 154 -12.17 1.82 5.28
C VAL A 154 -12.13 1.02 6.58
N GLU A 155 -13.28 0.83 7.22
CA GLU A 155 -13.33 0.08 8.49
C GLU A 155 -12.98 -1.40 8.29
N GLN A 156 -13.40 -2.00 7.19
CA GLN A 156 -13.03 -3.36 6.84
C GLN A 156 -11.52 -3.47 6.62
N THR A 157 -10.93 -2.50 5.96
CA THR A 157 -9.47 -2.45 5.71
C THR A 157 -8.71 -2.40 7.03
N ARG A 158 -9.09 -1.52 7.94
CA ARG A 158 -8.46 -1.40 9.26
C ARG A 158 -8.59 -2.68 10.06
N GLY A 159 -9.78 -3.25 10.10
CA GLY A 159 -10.06 -4.47 10.86
C GLY A 159 -9.27 -5.68 10.37
N LEU A 160 -9.23 -5.87 9.06
CA LEU A 160 -8.48 -6.98 8.46
C LEU A 160 -6.96 -6.81 8.63
N ALA A 161 -6.45 -5.59 8.45
CA ALA A 161 -5.04 -5.31 8.67
C ALA A 161 -4.61 -5.65 10.10
N LYS A 162 -5.39 -5.20 11.08
CA LYS A 162 -5.14 -5.51 12.49
C LYS A 162 -5.19 -7.01 12.77
N LYS A 163 -6.18 -7.70 12.23
CA LYS A 163 -6.35 -9.14 12.41
C LYS A 163 -5.17 -9.92 11.83
N LEU A 164 -4.62 -9.47 10.70
CA LEU A 164 -3.51 -10.13 10.02
C LEU A 164 -2.14 -9.69 10.53
N GLY A 165 -2.07 -8.62 11.30
CA GLY A 165 -0.83 -8.11 11.86
C GLY A 165 -0.06 -7.13 10.99
N PHE A 166 -0.74 -6.48 10.04
CA PHE A 166 -0.16 -5.40 9.24
C PHE A 166 -0.43 -4.04 9.89
N GLU A 167 0.58 -3.17 9.88
CA GLU A 167 0.44 -1.79 10.34
C GLU A 167 0.24 -0.86 9.15
N LEU A 168 -0.85 -0.11 9.17
CA LEU A 168 -1.15 0.88 8.16
C LEU A 168 -2.11 1.93 8.74
N VAL A 169 -2.16 3.08 8.04
CA VAL A 169 -3.10 4.15 8.37
C VAL A 169 -4.05 4.31 7.19
N VAL A 170 -5.34 4.30 7.44
CA VAL A 170 -6.36 4.60 6.42
C VAL A 170 -6.97 5.95 6.75
N TYR A 171 -6.87 6.86 5.83
CA TYR A 171 -7.33 8.24 6.00
C TYR A 171 -8.83 8.39 6.00
#